data_fbc8ed90929d0b60334ffa66173f015a
#
_entry.id   fbc8ed90929d0b60334ffa66173f015a
#
_cell.length_a   1.000
_cell.length_b   1.000
_cell.length_c   1.000
_cell.angle_alpha   90.00
_cell.angle_beta   90.00
_cell.angle_gamma   90.00
#
_symmetry.space_group_name_H-M   'P 1'
#
loop_
_entity.id
_entity.type
_entity.pdbx_description
1 polymer ?
#
loop_
_entity_poly.entity_id
_entity_poly.type
_entity_poly.pdbx_seq_one_letter_code
_entity_poly.pdbx_strand_id
1 'polypeptide(L)'
;MVTIGLSLAGCSSNPATGGKDISFMSEDDEKRIGDENHPKILKQFGGEYNDPNLKNYVKSLGSVLAASSELPNIKWTFTLLDSDVTNAFALPGGYVYVTRGLLSLAETEGQLAAVIGHEIGHVTARHGAQRQAQGTLAGIGAVGASILGSIFVGPDAGRAIGQLANVGAQGYLASYSRDQEYQADELGIRYNSRIGFNPLGMSQFLDKLDSEKDLIAKLRGQAPRGSSYLDTHPPTPDRVVRARELAEKSGVKNPLDARDVYLSKIDGMIWGDSPDQGYARDGTFAHKNLNILFSVPDDFTLFNSPERVTAYGPKNSSINFDMGPQNYGGSMRDYIRQTWGRNAQLSDLQSIEVNGLEAATASTKGRVKGRSMDIQLVAIRGKKGHTFRLTFFSEHANTKVLNQGFRRTTYSFRHMSTTEQEQLKPLRIRLYNVKKGDTIESISKSMDVHKFAIDRFKLLNGIDKDLDLVIGQSVKIISLQ
;
A
#
# COMPACT_ATOMS: atom_id res chain seq x y z
N MET A 1 31.40 1.35 41.45
CA MET A 1 30.06 0.74 41.51
C MET A 1 29.14 1.64 40.70
N VAL A 2 28.87 1.27 39.47
CA VAL A 2 27.87 1.97 38.60
C VAL A 2 26.56 1.24 38.81
N THR A 3 25.66 1.84 39.55
CA THR A 3 24.27 1.37 39.67
C THR A 3 23.55 1.64 38.39
N ILE A 4 23.40 0.62 37.53
CA ILE A 4 22.49 0.65 36.39
C ILE A 4 21.08 0.58 36.99
N GLY A 5 20.42 1.74 37.02
CA GLY A 5 19.00 1.81 37.35
C GLY A 5 18.22 1.09 36.23
N LEU A 6 17.82 -0.17 36.43
CA LEU A 6 16.76 -0.79 35.64
C LEU A 6 15.49 0.02 35.90
N SER A 7 15.12 0.85 34.94
CA SER A 7 13.76 1.40 34.87
C SER A 7 12.82 0.21 34.77
N LEU A 8 12.08 -0.06 35.84
CA LEU A 8 11.07 -1.11 35.91
C LEU A 8 10.10 -0.95 34.71
N ALA A 9 9.98 -1.99 33.90
CA ALA A 9 8.96 -2.13 32.91
C ALA A 9 7.60 -1.82 33.56
N GLY A 10 6.98 -0.70 33.19
CA GLY A 10 5.68 -0.33 33.72
C GLY A 10 4.64 -1.28 33.12
N CYS A 11 3.95 -2.05 33.98
CA CYS A 11 2.70 -2.68 33.56
C CYS A 11 1.70 -1.55 33.30
N SER A 12 1.39 -1.26 32.06
CA SER A 12 0.27 -0.37 31.72
C SER A 12 -1.02 -1.17 31.60
N SER A 13 -2.13 -0.62 32.06
CA SER A 13 -3.44 -1.25 31.82
C SER A 13 -3.79 -1.09 30.34
N ASN A 14 -4.26 -2.17 29.74
CA ASN A 14 -4.80 -2.15 28.37
C ASN A 14 -6.18 -1.48 28.41
N PRO A 15 -6.37 -0.34 27.72
CA PRO A 15 -7.66 0.37 27.77
C PRO A 15 -8.82 -0.46 27.25
N ALA A 16 -8.59 -1.33 26.26
CA ALA A 16 -9.63 -2.14 25.63
C ALA A 16 -10.09 -3.35 26.47
N THR A 17 -9.18 -3.92 27.29
CA THR A 17 -9.42 -5.18 28.02
C THR A 17 -9.37 -5.02 29.54
N GLY A 18 -8.83 -3.92 30.07
CA GLY A 18 -8.51 -3.76 31.49
C GLY A 18 -7.37 -4.64 31.99
N GLY A 19 -6.78 -5.48 31.13
CA GLY A 19 -5.64 -6.33 31.44
C GLY A 19 -4.35 -5.52 31.63
N LYS A 20 -3.31 -6.17 32.17
CA LYS A 20 -1.98 -5.57 32.28
C LYS A 20 -1.10 -6.04 31.14
N ASP A 21 -0.62 -5.10 30.33
CA ASP A 21 0.31 -5.35 29.23
C ASP A 21 1.72 -4.86 29.59
N ILE A 22 2.74 -5.58 29.10
CA ILE A 22 4.10 -5.08 29.15
C ILE A 22 4.25 -4.04 28.04
N SER A 23 4.39 -2.79 28.42
CA SER A 23 4.68 -1.68 27.49
C SER A 23 5.84 -0.86 28.03
N PHE A 24 6.76 -0.51 27.14
CA PHE A 24 7.84 0.44 27.41
C PHE A 24 7.54 1.84 26.86
N MET A 25 6.33 2.02 26.31
CA MET A 25 5.87 3.26 25.70
C MET A 25 4.86 3.96 26.61
N SER A 26 5.07 5.25 26.84
CA SER A 26 4.08 6.17 27.41
C SER A 26 3.10 6.65 26.29
N GLU A 27 1.99 7.28 26.68
CA GLU A 27 1.07 7.91 25.75
C GLU A 27 1.74 9.06 24.96
N ASP A 28 2.65 9.80 25.61
CA ASP A 28 3.44 10.85 24.96
C ASP A 28 4.40 10.26 23.91
N ASP A 29 4.99 9.09 24.18
CA ASP A 29 5.82 8.38 23.19
C ASP A 29 4.99 7.92 22.02
N GLU A 30 3.80 7.38 22.23
CA GLU A 30 2.88 6.97 21.17
C GLU A 30 2.50 8.15 20.29
N LYS A 31 2.15 9.28 20.92
CA LYS A 31 1.83 10.51 20.19
C LYS A 31 3.03 11.01 19.36
N ARG A 32 4.21 11.08 19.97
CA ARG A 32 5.44 11.51 19.28
C ARG A 32 5.75 10.62 18.08
N ILE A 33 5.62 9.30 18.20
CA ILE A 33 5.81 8.34 17.12
C ILE A 33 4.83 8.60 15.98
N GLY A 34 3.57 8.82 16.30
CA GLY A 34 2.55 9.19 15.31
C GLY A 34 2.91 10.49 14.56
N ASP A 35 3.24 11.55 15.30
CA ASP A 35 3.62 12.86 14.75
C ASP A 35 4.85 12.75 13.81
N GLU A 36 5.89 12.02 14.20
CA GLU A 36 7.14 11.87 13.43
C GLU A 36 6.98 11.01 12.16
N ASN A 37 6.06 10.04 12.19
CA ASN A 37 5.86 9.13 11.07
C ASN A 37 4.74 9.54 10.13
N HIS A 38 3.77 10.34 10.56
CA HIS A 38 2.68 10.83 9.71
C HIS A 38 3.16 11.43 8.37
N PRO A 39 4.12 12.39 8.34
CA PRO A 39 4.59 12.93 7.06
C PRO A 39 5.31 11.90 6.17
N LYS A 40 5.95 10.88 6.76
CA LYS A 40 6.60 9.80 6.01
C LYS A 40 5.56 8.89 5.36
N ILE A 41 4.48 8.58 6.09
CA ILE A 41 3.33 7.81 5.57
C ILE A 41 2.67 8.56 4.40
N LEU A 42 2.39 9.85 4.55
CA LEU A 42 1.84 10.66 3.46
C LEU A 42 2.72 10.53 2.21
N LYS A 43 4.03 10.71 2.36
CA LYS A 43 4.96 10.59 1.23
C LYS A 43 4.94 9.19 0.60
N GLN A 44 4.93 8.15 1.43
CA GLN A 44 4.97 6.75 0.97
C GLN A 44 3.71 6.33 0.20
N PHE A 45 2.54 6.89 0.58
CA PHE A 45 1.24 6.52 0.01
C PHE A 45 0.66 7.58 -0.96
N GLY A 46 1.48 8.51 -1.47
CA GLY A 46 1.06 9.46 -2.49
C GLY A 46 0.35 10.72 -1.97
N GLY A 47 0.36 10.94 -0.65
CA GLY A 47 -0.27 12.08 -0.01
C GLY A 47 -1.72 11.82 0.40
N GLU A 48 -2.39 12.86 0.90
CA GLU A 48 -3.83 12.84 1.12
C GLU A 48 -4.58 12.90 -0.21
N TYR A 49 -5.64 12.11 -0.34
CA TYR A 49 -6.53 12.19 -1.49
C TYR A 49 -7.23 13.55 -1.55
N ASN A 50 -7.08 14.25 -2.67
CA ASN A 50 -7.58 15.63 -2.82
C ASN A 50 -9.07 15.68 -3.17
N ASP A 51 -9.92 15.16 -2.27
CA ASP A 51 -11.38 15.31 -2.31
C ASP A 51 -11.89 15.69 -0.90
N PRO A 52 -12.27 16.97 -0.69
CA PRO A 52 -12.71 17.43 0.63
C PRO A 52 -13.94 16.68 1.16
N ASN A 53 -14.87 16.27 0.28
CA ASN A 53 -16.09 15.58 0.69
C ASN A 53 -15.76 14.17 1.21
N LEU A 54 -14.95 13.42 0.46
CA LEU A 54 -14.51 12.08 0.88
C LEU A 54 -13.61 12.12 2.12
N LYS A 55 -12.71 13.10 2.22
CA LYS A 55 -11.90 13.28 3.43
C LYS A 55 -12.77 13.54 4.66
N ASN A 56 -13.72 14.47 4.55
CA ASN A 56 -14.64 14.77 5.64
C ASN A 56 -15.53 13.59 5.99
N TYR A 57 -15.96 12.81 5.00
CA TYR A 57 -16.75 11.59 5.20
C TYR A 57 -15.97 10.55 6.03
N VAL A 58 -14.75 10.18 5.63
CA VAL A 58 -13.89 9.25 6.36
C VAL A 58 -13.58 9.74 7.76
N LYS A 59 -13.25 11.05 7.91
CA LYS A 59 -13.01 11.67 9.20
C LYS A 59 -14.24 11.61 10.11
N SER A 60 -15.43 11.92 9.59
CA SER A 60 -16.67 11.92 10.39
C SER A 60 -17.01 10.51 10.87
N LEU A 61 -16.94 9.52 9.97
CA LEU A 61 -17.20 8.11 10.31
C LEU A 61 -16.20 7.62 11.37
N GLY A 62 -14.90 7.87 11.15
CA GLY A 62 -13.86 7.52 12.10
C GLY A 62 -14.05 8.20 13.47
N SER A 63 -14.45 9.47 13.50
CA SER A 63 -14.68 10.22 14.74
C SER A 63 -15.86 9.64 15.54
N VAL A 64 -16.94 9.22 14.87
CA VAL A 64 -18.09 8.58 15.54
C VAL A 64 -17.68 7.23 16.12
N LEU A 65 -16.92 6.42 15.38
CA LEU A 65 -16.39 5.14 15.87
C LEU A 65 -15.45 5.33 17.07
N ALA A 66 -14.51 6.28 16.96
CA ALA A 66 -13.56 6.60 18.03
C ALA A 66 -14.26 7.08 19.30
N ALA A 67 -15.32 7.87 19.18
CA ALA A 67 -16.14 8.30 20.31
C ALA A 67 -16.86 7.14 21.01
N SER A 68 -17.09 6.01 20.30
CA SER A 68 -17.67 4.79 20.87
C SER A 68 -16.64 3.82 21.45
N SER A 69 -15.34 4.11 21.28
CA SER A 69 -14.23 3.28 21.75
C SER A 69 -13.85 3.54 23.21
N GLU A 70 -12.92 2.78 23.74
CA GLU A 70 -12.39 2.96 25.09
C GLU A 70 -11.44 4.16 25.26
N LEU A 71 -11.03 4.81 24.15
CA LEU A 71 -10.18 6.00 24.12
C LEU A 71 -10.84 7.20 23.41
N PRO A 72 -12.04 7.65 23.81
CA PRO A 72 -12.77 8.70 23.11
C PRO A 72 -12.09 10.08 23.16
N ASN A 73 -11.26 10.31 24.17
CA ASN A 73 -10.70 11.62 24.51
C ASN A 73 -9.29 11.87 23.94
N ILE A 74 -8.64 10.89 23.32
CA ILE A 74 -7.36 11.15 22.65
C ILE A 74 -7.59 11.91 21.34
N LYS A 75 -6.54 12.57 20.85
CA LYS A 75 -6.60 13.24 19.55
C LYS A 75 -6.53 12.22 18.43
N TRP A 76 -7.67 11.90 17.82
CA TRP A 76 -7.73 11.04 16.63
C TRP A 76 -7.46 11.83 15.35
N THR A 77 -6.74 11.23 14.43
CA THR A 77 -6.44 11.76 13.09
C THR A 77 -6.79 10.69 12.05
N PHE A 78 -7.83 10.93 11.26
CA PHE A 78 -8.27 10.05 10.19
C PHE A 78 -7.85 10.64 8.85
N THR A 79 -7.10 9.87 8.05
CA THR A 79 -6.52 10.33 6.79
C THR A 79 -6.93 9.41 5.64
N LEU A 80 -7.52 9.98 4.59
CA LEU A 80 -7.75 9.29 3.33
C LEU A 80 -6.53 9.47 2.43
N LEU A 81 -5.83 8.38 2.12
CA LEU A 81 -4.61 8.37 1.32
C LEU A 81 -4.90 8.22 -0.18
N ASP A 82 -4.12 8.94 -1.01
CA ASP A 82 -4.18 8.84 -2.48
C ASP A 82 -3.41 7.62 -2.99
N SER A 83 -3.85 6.44 -2.60
CA SER A 83 -3.26 5.16 -2.99
C SER A 83 -4.33 4.20 -3.50
N ASP A 84 -4.04 3.50 -4.58
CA ASP A 84 -4.88 2.46 -5.17
C ASP A 84 -4.72 1.09 -4.48
N VAL A 85 -3.73 0.95 -3.62
CA VAL A 85 -3.52 -0.26 -2.83
C VAL A 85 -4.66 -0.40 -1.82
N THR A 86 -5.34 -1.53 -1.77
CA THR A 86 -6.33 -1.83 -0.73
C THR A 86 -5.63 -1.92 0.61
N ASN A 87 -5.75 -0.87 1.45
CA ASN A 87 -5.15 -0.86 2.78
C ASN A 87 -5.88 0.08 3.75
N ALA A 88 -5.84 -0.27 5.04
CA ALA A 88 -6.02 0.59 6.19
C ALA A 88 -4.99 0.20 7.23
N PHE A 89 -4.61 1.11 8.10
CA PHE A 89 -3.68 0.84 9.19
C PHE A 89 -3.68 1.98 10.19
N ALA A 90 -3.21 1.68 11.41
CA ALA A 90 -3.05 2.67 12.45
C ALA A 90 -1.59 2.81 12.90
N LEU A 91 -1.24 4.04 13.31
CA LEU A 91 -0.04 4.30 14.09
C LEU A 91 -0.41 4.59 15.55
N PRO A 92 0.51 4.37 16.49
CA PRO A 92 0.33 4.82 17.86
C PRO A 92 -0.02 6.32 17.92
N GLY A 93 -0.75 6.73 18.96
CA GLY A 93 -1.16 8.14 19.15
C GLY A 93 -2.43 8.54 18.39
N GLY A 94 -3.23 7.57 17.89
CA GLY A 94 -4.55 7.83 17.32
C GLY A 94 -4.56 8.21 15.84
N TYR A 95 -3.54 7.85 15.09
CA TYR A 95 -3.48 8.05 13.64
C TYR A 95 -4.04 6.84 12.91
N VAL A 96 -5.11 7.03 12.13
CA VAL A 96 -5.76 6.00 11.32
C VAL A 96 -5.77 6.42 9.86
N TYR A 97 -5.35 5.53 8.99
CA TYR A 97 -5.24 5.75 7.56
C TYR A 97 -6.14 4.78 6.81
N VAL A 98 -6.78 5.27 5.77
CA VAL A 98 -7.59 4.51 4.83
C VAL A 98 -7.19 4.90 3.42
N THR A 99 -7.04 3.96 2.51
CA THR A 99 -6.69 4.23 1.12
C THR A 99 -7.92 4.28 0.21
N ARG A 100 -7.82 4.93 -0.96
CA ARG A 100 -8.85 4.87 -2.02
C ARG A 100 -9.11 3.45 -2.48
N GLY A 101 -8.05 2.63 -2.56
CA GLY A 101 -8.18 1.21 -2.92
C GLY A 101 -9.16 0.49 -1.99
N LEU A 102 -9.04 0.69 -0.66
CA LEU A 102 -9.95 0.10 0.30
C LEU A 102 -11.37 0.63 0.14
N LEU A 103 -11.55 1.94 -0.05
CA LEU A 103 -12.88 2.49 -0.31
C LEU A 103 -13.50 1.89 -1.59
N SER A 104 -12.71 1.65 -2.63
CA SER A 104 -13.24 1.04 -3.86
C SER A 104 -13.74 -0.38 -3.65
N LEU A 105 -13.09 -1.12 -2.74
CA LEU A 105 -13.42 -2.52 -2.43
C LEU A 105 -14.66 -2.63 -1.54
N ALA A 106 -14.80 -1.83 -0.50
CA ALA A 106 -15.97 -1.86 0.38
C ALA A 106 -17.27 -1.60 -0.39
N GLU A 107 -18.39 -2.16 0.07
CA GLU A 107 -19.70 -2.06 -0.56
C GLU A 107 -20.69 -1.24 0.25
N THR A 108 -20.48 -1.17 1.55
CA THR A 108 -21.37 -0.49 2.48
C THR A 108 -20.60 0.35 3.48
N GLU A 109 -21.28 1.33 4.06
CA GLU A 109 -20.69 2.11 5.14
C GLU A 109 -20.40 1.22 6.36
N GLY A 110 -21.22 0.20 6.61
CA GLY A 110 -21.00 -0.79 7.67
C GLY A 110 -19.71 -1.59 7.49
N GLN A 111 -19.34 -1.95 6.26
CA GLN A 111 -18.05 -2.60 5.97
C GLN A 111 -16.87 -1.64 6.20
N LEU A 112 -16.96 -0.39 5.71
CA LEU A 112 -15.93 0.61 5.95
C LEU A 112 -15.77 0.91 7.44
N ALA A 113 -16.87 1.05 8.15
CA ALA A 113 -16.90 1.28 9.59
C ALA A 113 -16.27 0.11 10.37
N ALA A 114 -16.50 -1.13 9.93
CA ALA A 114 -15.88 -2.31 10.53
C ALA A 114 -14.35 -2.29 10.41
N VAL A 115 -13.81 -1.93 9.23
CA VAL A 115 -12.35 -1.81 9.04
C VAL A 115 -11.77 -0.65 9.86
N ILE A 116 -12.38 0.53 9.84
CA ILE A 116 -11.92 1.68 10.65
C ILE A 116 -11.99 1.32 12.15
N GLY A 117 -13.05 0.63 12.57
CA GLY A 117 -13.21 0.15 13.95
C GLY A 117 -12.12 -0.85 14.36
N HIS A 118 -11.71 -1.74 13.44
CA HIS A 118 -10.59 -2.66 13.63
C HIS A 118 -9.27 -1.89 13.84
N GLU A 119 -9.00 -0.87 13.04
CA GLU A 119 -7.81 -0.02 13.21
C GLU A 119 -7.83 0.77 14.53
N ILE A 120 -9.00 1.29 14.91
CA ILE A 120 -9.19 1.89 16.23
C ILE A 120 -8.94 0.84 17.33
N GLY A 121 -9.36 -0.41 17.13
CA GLY A 121 -9.10 -1.54 18.02
C GLY A 121 -7.60 -1.78 18.25
N HIS A 122 -6.77 -1.70 17.19
CA HIS A 122 -5.31 -1.80 17.35
C HIS A 122 -4.73 -0.69 18.20
N VAL A 123 -5.25 0.53 18.13
CA VAL A 123 -4.82 1.66 18.95
C VAL A 123 -5.29 1.49 20.39
N THR A 124 -6.58 1.19 20.62
CA THR A 124 -7.17 1.07 21.97
C THR A 124 -6.61 -0.13 22.75
N ALA A 125 -6.27 -1.22 22.06
CA ALA A 125 -5.59 -2.36 22.63
C ALA A 125 -4.05 -2.19 22.71
N ARG A 126 -3.50 -1.04 22.25
CA ARG A 126 -2.07 -0.71 22.28
C ARG A 126 -1.18 -1.77 21.60
N HIS A 127 -1.67 -2.41 20.52
CA HIS A 127 -0.94 -3.48 19.83
C HIS A 127 0.42 -3.02 19.28
N GLY A 128 0.54 -1.77 18.85
CA GLY A 128 1.79 -1.17 18.41
C GLY A 128 2.85 -1.13 19.52
N ALA A 129 2.46 -0.74 20.74
CA ALA A 129 3.33 -0.69 21.91
C ALA A 129 3.76 -2.09 22.37
N GLN A 130 2.82 -3.05 22.39
CA GLN A 130 3.10 -4.46 22.71
C GLN A 130 4.12 -5.06 21.73
N ARG A 131 3.95 -4.83 20.44
CA ARG A 131 4.86 -5.32 19.40
C ARG A 131 6.26 -4.73 19.54
N GLN A 132 6.39 -3.44 19.86
CA GLN A 132 7.69 -2.83 20.12
C GLN A 132 8.35 -3.42 21.37
N ALA A 133 7.60 -3.65 22.45
CA ALA A 133 8.11 -4.28 23.65
C ALA A 133 8.64 -5.70 23.36
N GLN A 134 7.89 -6.51 22.60
CA GLN A 134 8.32 -7.85 22.18
C GLN A 134 9.59 -7.80 21.33
N GLY A 135 9.69 -6.88 20.36
CA GLY A 135 10.88 -6.68 19.53
C GLY A 135 12.10 -6.28 20.36
N THR A 136 11.92 -5.42 21.36
CA THR A 136 12.98 -4.99 22.27
C THR A 136 13.44 -6.16 23.15
N LEU A 137 12.53 -6.92 23.74
CA LEU A 137 12.84 -8.10 24.54
C LEU A 137 13.54 -9.18 23.72
N ALA A 138 13.10 -9.45 22.51
CA ALA A 138 13.76 -10.40 21.59
C ALA A 138 15.17 -9.92 21.23
N GLY A 139 15.36 -8.62 20.98
CA GLY A 139 16.68 -8.03 20.74
C GLY A 139 17.61 -8.15 21.93
N ILE A 140 17.12 -7.84 23.14
CA ILE A 140 17.90 -8.01 24.40
C ILE A 140 18.22 -9.49 24.62
N GLY A 141 17.27 -10.40 24.37
CA GLY A 141 17.49 -11.84 24.47
C GLY A 141 18.56 -12.35 23.51
N ALA A 142 18.54 -11.88 22.26
CA ALA A 142 19.53 -12.25 21.25
C ALA A 142 20.93 -11.72 21.59
N VAL A 143 21.03 -10.48 22.09
CA VAL A 143 22.30 -9.90 22.59
C VAL A 143 22.76 -10.62 23.84
N GLY A 144 21.87 -10.91 24.82
CA GLY A 144 22.16 -11.67 26.02
C GLY A 144 22.66 -13.07 25.71
N ALA A 145 22.02 -13.79 24.80
CA ALA A 145 22.47 -15.11 24.35
C ALA A 145 23.83 -15.07 23.64
N SER A 146 24.09 -14.01 22.84
CA SER A 146 25.40 -13.82 22.20
C SER A 146 26.51 -13.45 23.23
N ILE A 147 26.19 -12.71 24.29
CA ILE A 147 27.14 -12.37 25.35
C ILE A 147 27.46 -13.60 26.22
N LEU A 148 26.47 -14.46 26.49
CA LEU A 148 26.71 -15.71 27.20
C LEU A 148 27.44 -16.76 26.34
N GLY A 149 27.33 -16.68 25.03
CA GLY A 149 28.03 -17.56 24.07
C GLY A 149 29.41 -17.08 23.63
N SER A 150 29.79 -15.83 23.90
CA SER A 150 31.06 -15.27 23.48
C SER A 150 31.60 -14.25 24.52
N ILE A 151 32.55 -14.67 25.31
CA ILE A 151 33.37 -13.78 26.18
C ILE A 151 34.28 -12.82 25.33
N PHE A 152 34.10 -12.83 24.01
CA PHE A 152 34.83 -12.01 23.05
C PHE A 152 33.89 -11.36 22.03
N VAL A 153 33.28 -10.22 22.38
CA VAL A 153 32.59 -9.39 21.35
C VAL A 153 33.17 -7.97 21.42
N GLY A 154 33.77 -7.59 20.28
CA GLY A 154 34.32 -6.26 20.02
C GLY A 154 33.22 -5.18 19.87
N PRO A 155 33.61 -3.94 19.44
CA PRO A 155 32.76 -2.72 19.49
C PRO A 155 31.51 -2.72 18.62
N ASP A 156 31.15 -3.81 17.95
CA ASP A 156 29.98 -3.91 17.07
C ASP A 156 28.65 -4.18 17.78
N ALA A 157 28.66 -4.58 19.06
CA ALA A 157 27.44 -4.81 19.86
C ALA A 157 26.63 -3.51 20.08
N GLY A 158 27.30 -2.36 20.19
CA GLY A 158 26.64 -1.06 20.31
C GLY A 158 25.90 -0.61 19.04
N ARG A 159 26.34 -1.09 17.86
CA ARG A 159 25.67 -0.81 16.58
C ARG A 159 24.40 -1.62 16.38
N ALA A 160 24.35 -2.87 16.86
CA ALA A 160 23.18 -3.72 16.79
C ALA A 160 22.02 -3.15 17.64
N ILE A 161 22.32 -2.61 18.83
CA ILE A 161 21.33 -1.96 19.70
C ILE A 161 20.82 -0.66 19.07
N GLY A 162 21.69 0.13 18.43
CA GLY A 162 21.29 1.36 17.72
C GLY A 162 20.41 1.10 16.48
N GLN A 163 20.56 -0.06 15.83
CA GLN A 163 19.71 -0.43 14.69
C GLN A 163 18.31 -0.90 15.10
N LEU A 164 18.16 -1.49 16.29
CA LEU A 164 16.85 -1.88 16.86
C LEU A 164 16.02 -0.66 17.31
N ALA A 165 16.66 0.46 17.64
CA ALA A 165 15.98 1.71 17.97
C ALA A 165 15.41 2.46 16.75
N ASN A 166 15.83 2.11 15.52
CA ASN A 166 15.35 2.68 14.27
C ASN A 166 14.22 1.83 13.64
N VAL A 167 13.17 1.56 14.41
CA VAL A 167 11.92 1.06 13.82
C VAL A 167 11.30 2.22 13.07
N GLY A 168 11.68 2.40 11.79
CA GLY A 168 11.06 3.36 10.91
C GLY A 168 9.59 3.02 10.61
N ALA A 169 8.89 3.86 9.86
CA ALA A 169 7.48 3.66 9.49
C ALA A 169 7.15 2.23 9.02
N GLN A 170 8.08 1.54 8.36
CA GLN A 170 7.92 0.14 7.93
C GLN A 170 7.75 -0.86 9.09
N GLY A 171 8.29 -0.60 10.27
CA GLY A 171 8.09 -1.47 11.42
C GLY A 171 6.67 -1.44 11.97
N TYR A 172 5.95 -0.33 11.79
CA TYR A 172 4.53 -0.23 12.17
C TYR A 172 3.58 -0.81 11.11
N LEU A 173 4.06 -1.01 9.88
CA LEU A 173 3.34 -1.68 8.80
C LEU A 173 3.57 -3.20 8.75
N ALA A 174 4.28 -3.77 9.72
CA ALA A 174 4.44 -5.21 9.83
C ALA A 174 3.16 -5.88 10.36
N SER A 175 2.92 -7.15 10.00
CA SER A 175 1.74 -7.88 10.43
C SER A 175 1.66 -8.02 11.95
N TYR A 176 0.45 -7.99 12.47
CA TYR A 176 0.13 -8.29 13.86
C TYR A 176 0.10 -9.80 14.12
N SER A 177 0.15 -10.20 15.40
CA SER A 177 -0.07 -11.60 15.76
C SER A 177 -1.53 -12.00 15.54
N ARG A 178 -1.78 -13.29 15.38
CA ARG A 178 -3.16 -13.80 15.21
C ARG A 178 -4.09 -13.38 16.34
N ASP A 179 -3.61 -13.41 17.57
CA ASP A 179 -4.42 -13.04 18.73
C ASP A 179 -4.74 -11.55 18.75
N GLN A 180 -3.79 -10.69 18.30
CA GLN A 180 -4.02 -9.26 18.15
C GLN A 180 -5.04 -8.96 17.04
N GLU A 181 -5.00 -9.73 15.95
CA GLU A 181 -6.01 -9.63 14.89
C GLU A 181 -7.40 -10.02 15.39
N TYR A 182 -7.53 -11.13 16.12
CA TYR A 182 -8.79 -11.54 16.72
C TYR A 182 -9.36 -10.50 17.70
N GLN A 183 -8.49 -9.89 18.50
CA GLN A 183 -8.88 -8.84 19.43
C GLN A 183 -9.34 -7.58 18.69
N ALA A 184 -8.62 -7.17 17.64
CA ALA A 184 -9.00 -6.02 16.83
C ALA A 184 -10.31 -6.24 16.08
N ASP A 185 -10.57 -7.46 15.56
CA ASP A 185 -11.85 -7.85 14.97
C ASP A 185 -13.00 -7.72 15.98
N GLU A 186 -12.82 -8.24 17.20
CA GLU A 186 -13.81 -8.15 18.27
C GLU A 186 -14.11 -6.69 18.65
N LEU A 187 -13.07 -5.88 18.78
CA LEU A 187 -13.20 -4.46 19.10
C LEU A 187 -13.90 -3.69 17.96
N GLY A 188 -13.53 -3.93 16.71
CA GLY A 188 -14.17 -3.33 15.55
C GLY A 188 -15.66 -3.67 15.45
N ILE A 189 -16.03 -4.94 15.68
CA ILE A 189 -17.42 -5.39 15.72
C ILE A 189 -18.16 -4.70 16.87
N ARG A 190 -17.53 -4.56 18.04
CA ARG A 190 -18.09 -3.90 19.21
C ARG A 190 -18.37 -2.41 18.93
N TYR A 191 -17.43 -1.68 18.31
CA TYR A 191 -17.62 -0.26 17.99
C TYR A 191 -18.70 -0.07 16.94
N ASN A 192 -18.72 -0.89 15.90
CA ASN A 192 -19.77 -0.93 14.90
C ASN A 192 -21.15 -1.14 15.52
N SER A 193 -21.25 -2.13 16.41
CA SER A 193 -22.51 -2.47 17.10
C SER A 193 -23.02 -1.33 17.98
N ARG A 194 -22.14 -0.63 18.71
CA ARG A 194 -22.47 0.50 19.58
C ARG A 194 -23.11 1.67 18.83
N ILE A 195 -22.74 1.86 17.56
CA ILE A 195 -23.31 2.94 16.74
C ILE A 195 -24.38 2.46 15.75
N GLY A 196 -24.82 1.18 15.87
CA GLY A 196 -25.96 0.62 15.13
C GLY A 196 -25.64 0.14 13.72
N PHE A 197 -24.38 0.11 13.29
CA PHE A 197 -24.00 -0.49 12.03
C PHE A 197 -24.05 -2.02 12.06
N ASN A 198 -24.12 -2.61 10.86
CA ASN A 198 -24.16 -4.05 10.71
C ASN A 198 -22.85 -4.70 11.21
N PRO A 199 -22.91 -5.50 12.30
CA PRO A 199 -21.72 -6.16 12.84
C PRO A 199 -21.15 -7.22 11.90
N LEU A 200 -21.94 -7.74 10.93
CA LEU A 200 -21.44 -8.64 9.88
C LEU A 200 -20.49 -7.96 8.90
N GLY A 201 -20.40 -6.62 8.88
CA GLY A 201 -19.54 -5.87 7.99
C GLY A 201 -18.07 -6.32 8.03
N MET A 202 -17.56 -6.75 9.20
CA MET A 202 -16.20 -7.29 9.34
C MET A 202 -16.05 -8.63 8.60
N SER A 203 -16.90 -9.61 8.86
CA SER A 203 -16.81 -10.91 8.20
C SER A 203 -17.00 -10.81 6.68
N GLN A 204 -17.93 -9.96 6.22
CA GLN A 204 -18.16 -9.70 4.80
C GLN A 204 -16.93 -9.07 4.13
N PHE A 205 -16.26 -8.12 4.80
CA PHE A 205 -15.07 -7.49 4.26
C PHE A 205 -13.87 -8.45 4.22
N LEU A 206 -13.70 -9.30 5.22
CA LEU A 206 -12.67 -10.35 5.24
C LEU A 206 -12.85 -11.38 4.11
N ASP A 207 -14.08 -11.84 3.84
CA ASP A 207 -14.41 -12.70 2.69
C ASP A 207 -14.01 -12.03 1.36
N LYS A 208 -14.27 -10.73 1.26
CA LYS A 208 -13.95 -9.95 0.06
C LYS A 208 -12.45 -9.78 -0.16
N LEU A 209 -11.69 -9.63 0.91
CA LEU A 209 -10.21 -9.58 0.84
C LEU A 209 -9.62 -10.90 0.34
N ASP A 210 -10.19 -12.05 0.68
CA ASP A 210 -9.74 -13.34 0.15
C ASP A 210 -10.01 -13.44 -1.36
N SER A 211 -11.17 -12.98 -1.82
CA SER A 211 -11.48 -12.86 -3.25
C SER A 211 -10.55 -11.89 -4.00
N GLU A 212 -10.16 -10.77 -3.38
CA GLU A 212 -9.18 -9.82 -3.93
C GLU A 212 -7.80 -10.46 -4.08
N LYS A 213 -7.37 -11.26 -3.11
CA LYS A 213 -6.10 -11.99 -3.15
C LYS A 213 -6.02 -12.90 -4.37
N ASP A 214 -7.12 -13.60 -4.69
CA ASP A 214 -7.20 -14.48 -5.86
C ASP A 214 -7.11 -13.68 -7.17
N LEU A 215 -7.78 -12.56 -7.27
CA LEU A 215 -7.68 -11.68 -8.44
C LEU A 215 -6.27 -11.09 -8.58
N ILE A 216 -5.67 -10.63 -7.48
CA ILE A 216 -4.29 -10.13 -7.49
C ILE A 216 -3.30 -11.22 -7.93
N ALA A 217 -3.48 -12.47 -7.50
CA ALA A 217 -2.66 -13.59 -7.93
C ALA A 217 -2.75 -13.82 -9.45
N LYS A 218 -3.96 -13.76 -10.02
CA LYS A 218 -4.19 -13.84 -11.47
C LYS A 218 -3.53 -12.69 -12.24
N LEU A 219 -3.59 -11.46 -11.70
CA LEU A 219 -3.05 -10.25 -12.33
C LEU A 219 -1.52 -10.17 -12.28
N ARG A 220 -0.92 -10.58 -11.17
CA ARG A 220 0.51 -10.37 -10.88
C ARG A 220 1.40 -11.53 -11.29
N GLY A 221 0.85 -12.72 -11.51
CA GLY A 221 1.70 -13.90 -11.61
C GLY A 221 2.59 -14.02 -10.36
N GLN A 222 3.92 -13.89 -10.53
CA GLN A 222 4.90 -13.99 -9.43
C GLN A 222 5.38 -12.62 -8.91
N ALA A 223 4.65 -11.52 -9.13
CA ALA A 223 5.07 -10.20 -8.68
C ALA A 223 5.16 -10.13 -7.14
N PRO A 224 6.17 -9.44 -6.57
CA PRO A 224 6.31 -9.27 -5.13
C PRO A 224 5.08 -8.61 -4.51
N ARG A 225 4.77 -9.01 -3.28
CA ARG A 225 3.72 -8.40 -2.48
C ARG A 225 4.07 -6.95 -2.18
N GLY A 226 3.09 -6.06 -2.30
CA GLY A 226 3.18 -4.69 -1.81
C GLY A 226 2.73 -4.59 -0.36
N SER A 227 2.74 -3.40 0.23
CA SER A 227 2.19 -3.12 1.56
C SER A 227 0.66 -3.03 1.51
N SER A 228 -0.01 -4.12 1.18
CA SER A 228 -1.47 -4.24 1.16
C SER A 228 -2.03 -4.63 2.53
N TYR A 229 -3.34 -4.46 2.72
CA TYR A 229 -4.05 -4.93 3.93
C TYR A 229 -3.82 -6.42 4.17
N LEU A 230 -3.76 -7.21 3.10
CA LEU A 230 -3.46 -8.65 3.16
C LEU A 230 -2.09 -8.99 3.75
N ASP A 231 -1.12 -8.08 3.64
CA ASP A 231 0.24 -8.29 4.17
C ASP A 231 0.32 -7.94 5.67
N THR A 232 -0.48 -6.97 6.12
CA THR A 232 -0.51 -6.48 7.50
C THR A 232 -1.55 -7.18 8.36
N HIS A 233 -2.70 -7.54 7.77
CA HIS A 233 -3.87 -8.15 8.41
C HIS A 233 -4.34 -9.38 7.62
N PRO A 234 -3.63 -10.52 7.66
CA PRO A 234 -3.97 -11.69 6.84
C PRO A 234 -5.39 -12.17 7.12
N PRO A 235 -6.29 -12.23 6.11
CA PRO A 235 -7.56 -12.90 6.26
C PRO A 235 -7.30 -14.38 6.40
N THR A 236 -7.81 -14.97 7.47
CA THR A 236 -7.81 -16.42 7.65
C THR A 236 -9.26 -16.90 7.71
N PRO A 237 -9.58 -18.12 7.25
CA PRO A 237 -10.92 -18.66 7.37
C PRO A 237 -11.46 -18.60 8.80
N ASP A 238 -10.58 -18.80 9.80
CA ASP A 238 -10.94 -18.71 11.21
C ASP A 238 -11.38 -17.29 11.63
N ARG A 239 -10.75 -16.24 11.08
CA ARG A 239 -11.16 -14.84 11.35
C ARG A 239 -12.56 -14.58 10.81
N VAL A 240 -12.87 -15.02 9.60
CA VAL A 240 -14.19 -14.85 8.98
C VAL A 240 -15.28 -15.53 9.82
N VAL A 241 -15.07 -16.81 10.20
CA VAL A 241 -16.01 -17.58 11.02
C VAL A 241 -16.22 -16.91 12.37
N ARG A 242 -15.12 -16.57 13.07
CA ARG A 242 -15.18 -15.93 14.39
C ARG A 242 -15.85 -14.55 14.35
N ALA A 243 -15.54 -13.73 13.34
CA ALA A 243 -16.18 -12.42 13.16
C ALA A 243 -17.70 -12.57 12.94
N ARG A 244 -18.15 -13.57 12.19
CA ARG A 244 -19.56 -13.87 11.97
C ARG A 244 -20.23 -14.28 13.27
N GLU A 245 -19.66 -15.19 14.04
CA GLU A 245 -20.19 -15.62 15.33
C GLU A 245 -20.31 -14.47 16.34
N LEU A 246 -19.32 -13.57 16.37
CA LEU A 246 -19.35 -12.38 17.23
C LEU A 246 -20.45 -11.40 16.78
N ALA A 247 -20.61 -11.22 15.47
CA ALA A 247 -21.65 -10.39 14.92
C ALA A 247 -23.06 -10.90 15.26
N GLU A 248 -23.29 -12.21 15.15
CA GLU A 248 -24.56 -12.85 15.52
C GLU A 248 -24.88 -12.68 17.01
N LYS A 249 -23.87 -12.71 17.88
CA LYS A 249 -24.02 -12.52 19.33
C LYS A 249 -24.16 -11.05 19.74
N SER A 250 -23.95 -10.09 18.84
CA SER A 250 -23.95 -8.65 19.15
C SER A 250 -25.32 -8.12 19.60
N GLY A 251 -26.40 -8.78 19.18
CA GLY A 251 -27.76 -8.39 19.53
C GLY A 251 -28.28 -7.12 18.87
N VAL A 252 -27.56 -6.58 17.87
CA VAL A 252 -28.00 -5.38 17.12
C VAL A 252 -29.29 -5.69 16.36
N LYS A 253 -30.33 -4.91 16.64
CA LYS A 253 -31.62 -5.01 15.94
C LYS A 253 -31.66 -4.02 14.78
N ASN A 254 -32.12 -4.47 13.61
CA ASN A 254 -32.20 -3.66 12.39
C ASN A 254 -30.85 -2.95 12.05
N PRO A 255 -29.79 -3.72 11.84
CA PRO A 255 -28.46 -3.17 11.62
C PRO A 255 -28.43 -2.32 10.34
N LEU A 256 -27.70 -1.20 10.39
CA LEU A 256 -27.56 -0.27 9.28
C LEU A 256 -26.36 -0.66 8.40
N ASP A 257 -26.60 -0.98 7.13
CA ASP A 257 -25.54 -1.16 6.11
C ASP A 257 -25.19 0.15 5.40
N ALA A 258 -26.19 1.02 5.22
CA ALA A 258 -26.10 2.31 4.54
C ALA A 258 -25.39 2.23 3.16
N ARG A 259 -25.73 1.20 2.36
CA ARG A 259 -25.10 0.91 1.06
C ARG A 259 -25.25 2.08 0.08
N ASP A 260 -26.46 2.59 -0.12
CA ASP A 260 -26.71 3.63 -1.11
C ASP A 260 -26.05 4.98 -0.72
N VAL A 261 -26.02 5.27 0.58
CA VAL A 261 -25.27 6.42 1.11
C VAL A 261 -23.80 6.27 0.78
N TYR A 262 -23.21 5.12 1.10
CA TYR A 262 -21.82 4.81 0.81
C TYR A 262 -21.47 4.96 -0.67
N LEU A 263 -22.26 4.29 -1.54
CA LEU A 263 -22.03 4.33 -2.99
C LEU A 263 -22.08 5.77 -3.51
N SER A 264 -23.03 6.59 -3.05
CA SER A 264 -23.11 8.00 -3.44
C SER A 264 -21.90 8.83 -3.05
N LYS A 265 -21.20 8.46 -1.95
CA LYS A 265 -19.96 9.15 -1.52
C LYS A 265 -18.77 8.83 -2.41
N ILE A 266 -18.67 7.59 -2.90
CA ILE A 266 -17.53 7.16 -3.69
C ILE A 266 -17.74 7.31 -5.19
N ASP A 267 -18.94 7.69 -5.66
CA ASP A 267 -19.17 7.99 -7.07
C ASP A 267 -18.28 9.14 -7.55
N GLY A 268 -17.54 8.92 -8.64
CA GLY A 268 -16.54 9.85 -9.15
C GLY A 268 -15.15 9.73 -8.52
N MET A 269 -14.97 8.94 -7.45
CA MET A 269 -13.66 8.70 -6.85
C MET A 269 -12.71 8.07 -7.88
N ILE A 270 -11.45 8.53 -7.92
CA ILE A 270 -10.42 7.94 -8.79
C ILE A 270 -10.21 6.46 -8.40
N TRP A 271 -10.19 5.59 -9.41
CA TRP A 271 -9.85 4.19 -9.30
C TRP A 271 -8.50 3.90 -9.95
N GLY A 272 -7.65 3.11 -9.28
CA GLY A 272 -6.30 2.85 -9.75
C GLY A 272 -5.37 4.08 -9.62
N ASP A 273 -4.51 4.27 -10.59
CA ASP A 273 -3.51 5.34 -10.60
C ASP A 273 -4.11 6.76 -10.56
N SER A 274 -3.42 7.69 -9.90
CA SER A 274 -3.81 9.09 -9.83
C SER A 274 -2.99 9.99 -10.78
N PRO A 275 -3.51 11.18 -11.14
CA PRO A 275 -2.80 12.12 -12.01
C PRO A 275 -1.41 12.53 -11.50
N ASP A 276 -1.24 12.61 -10.19
CA ASP A 276 0.01 13.08 -9.57
C ASP A 276 1.09 12.00 -9.52
N GLN A 277 0.69 10.73 -9.70
CA GLN A 277 1.60 9.58 -9.70
C GLN A 277 1.86 9.03 -11.12
N GLY A 278 1.11 9.51 -12.12
CA GLY A 278 1.13 8.95 -13.47
C GLY A 278 0.30 7.67 -13.59
N TYR A 279 0.24 7.12 -14.78
CA TYR A 279 -0.64 5.99 -15.12
C TYR A 279 0.15 4.85 -15.74
N ALA A 280 0.00 3.66 -15.19
CA ALA A 280 0.53 2.41 -15.72
C ALA A 280 -0.61 1.59 -16.36
N ARG A 281 -0.77 1.69 -17.68
CA ARG A 281 -1.86 1.03 -18.43
C ARG A 281 -1.33 0.35 -19.68
N ASP A 282 -1.80 -0.85 -19.94
CA ASP A 282 -1.53 -1.59 -21.19
C ASP A 282 -0.04 -1.59 -21.59
N GLY A 283 0.85 -1.86 -20.63
CA GLY A 283 2.29 -1.89 -20.87
C GLY A 283 2.94 -0.51 -21.05
N THR A 284 2.21 0.58 -20.85
CA THR A 284 2.70 1.96 -20.99
C THR A 284 2.59 2.71 -19.67
N PHE A 285 3.64 3.41 -19.30
CA PHE A 285 3.62 4.41 -18.24
C PHE A 285 3.59 5.80 -18.85
N ALA A 286 2.66 6.63 -18.37
CA ALA A 286 2.53 8.03 -18.80
C ALA A 286 2.31 8.93 -17.58
N HIS A 287 3.00 10.08 -17.51
CA HIS A 287 2.88 11.03 -16.42
C HIS A 287 2.70 12.45 -16.94
N LYS A 288 1.50 13.01 -16.74
CA LYS A 288 1.11 14.31 -17.30
C LYS A 288 1.99 15.46 -16.82
N ASN A 289 2.21 15.59 -15.51
CA ASN A 289 2.97 16.70 -14.92
C ASN A 289 4.46 16.64 -15.29
N LEU A 290 5.03 15.45 -15.44
CA LEU A 290 6.41 15.25 -15.91
C LEU A 290 6.51 15.31 -17.45
N ASN A 291 5.37 15.24 -18.14
CA ASN A 291 5.28 15.18 -19.59
C ASN A 291 6.15 14.08 -20.20
N ILE A 292 5.99 12.84 -19.70
CA ILE A 292 6.74 11.68 -20.15
C ILE A 292 5.82 10.50 -20.45
N LEU A 293 6.27 9.66 -21.36
CA LEU A 293 5.69 8.37 -21.68
C LEU A 293 6.79 7.39 -22.04
N PHE A 294 6.66 6.14 -21.62
CA PHE A 294 7.46 5.01 -22.11
C PHE A 294 6.66 3.71 -22.04
N SER A 295 7.07 2.72 -22.83
CA SER A 295 6.42 1.41 -22.88
C SER A 295 7.39 0.31 -22.47
N VAL A 296 6.86 -0.75 -21.88
CA VAL A 296 7.62 -1.97 -21.55
C VAL A 296 7.22 -3.11 -22.50
N PRO A 297 8.02 -4.19 -22.63
CA PRO A 297 7.64 -5.34 -23.44
C PRO A 297 6.31 -5.97 -22.99
N ASP A 298 5.59 -6.60 -23.89
CA ASP A 298 4.22 -7.13 -23.66
C ASP A 298 4.16 -8.20 -22.56
N ASP A 299 5.27 -8.91 -22.33
CA ASP A 299 5.43 -9.91 -21.29
C ASP A 299 5.86 -9.34 -19.93
N PHE A 300 5.86 -8.01 -19.81
CA PHE A 300 6.09 -7.30 -18.55
C PHE A 300 4.80 -6.71 -18.00
N THR A 301 4.65 -6.75 -16.67
CA THR A 301 3.53 -6.11 -15.96
C THR A 301 4.02 -4.92 -15.16
N LEU A 302 3.46 -3.74 -15.45
CA LEU A 302 3.77 -2.48 -14.76
C LEU A 302 3.04 -2.38 -13.42
N PHE A 303 3.78 -1.87 -12.43
CA PHE A 303 3.27 -1.44 -11.13
C PHE A 303 3.77 -0.04 -10.85
N ASN A 304 2.85 0.85 -10.55
CA ASN A 304 3.15 2.23 -10.19
C ASN A 304 3.14 2.39 -8.66
N SER A 305 4.02 3.23 -8.15
CA SER A 305 4.04 3.67 -6.77
C SER A 305 4.55 5.11 -6.70
N PRO A 306 4.32 5.85 -5.61
CA PRO A 306 4.73 7.26 -5.51
C PRO A 306 6.23 7.51 -5.72
N GLU A 307 7.07 6.52 -5.44
CA GLU A 307 8.53 6.68 -5.54
C GLU A 307 9.14 6.02 -6.78
N ARG A 308 8.43 5.07 -7.41
CA ARG A 308 9.00 4.24 -8.48
C ARG A 308 7.92 3.54 -9.29
N VAL A 309 8.18 3.41 -10.58
CA VAL A 309 7.47 2.46 -11.45
C VAL A 309 8.33 1.22 -11.62
N THR A 310 7.76 0.05 -11.39
CA THR A 310 8.45 -1.23 -11.59
C THR A 310 7.67 -2.10 -12.56
N ALA A 311 8.34 -2.62 -13.57
CA ALA A 311 7.78 -3.66 -14.45
C ALA A 311 8.47 -5.00 -14.15
N TYR A 312 7.68 -6.01 -13.85
CA TYR A 312 8.15 -7.39 -13.64
C TYR A 312 7.94 -8.18 -14.91
N GLY A 313 8.99 -8.85 -15.35
CA GLY A 313 9.02 -9.64 -16.57
C GLY A 313 9.36 -11.12 -16.32
N PRO A 314 9.49 -11.90 -17.40
CA PRO A 314 9.81 -13.31 -17.33
C PRO A 314 11.23 -13.52 -16.79
N LYS A 315 11.50 -14.76 -16.30
CA LYS A 315 12.84 -15.19 -15.88
C LYS A 315 13.49 -14.30 -14.83
N ASN A 316 12.70 -13.83 -13.84
CA ASN A 316 13.11 -12.93 -12.76
C ASN A 316 13.67 -11.57 -13.23
N SER A 317 13.34 -11.15 -14.46
CA SER A 317 13.74 -9.83 -14.96
C SER A 317 12.84 -8.72 -14.42
N SER A 318 13.37 -7.50 -14.34
CA SER A 318 12.57 -6.32 -14.00
C SER A 318 13.14 -5.05 -14.61
N ILE A 319 12.26 -4.06 -14.76
CA ILE A 319 12.59 -2.71 -15.20
C ILE A 319 12.10 -1.76 -14.11
N ASN A 320 13.00 -0.94 -13.57
CA ASN A 320 12.63 0.11 -12.63
C ASN A 320 12.77 1.47 -13.30
N PHE A 321 11.79 2.33 -13.12
CA PHE A 321 11.86 3.74 -13.47
C PHE A 321 11.69 4.57 -12.20
N ASP A 322 12.61 5.51 -11.98
CA ASP A 322 12.57 6.48 -10.90
C ASP A 322 13.25 7.79 -11.28
N MET A 323 13.33 8.72 -10.33
CA MET A 323 13.95 10.02 -10.56
C MET A 323 15.25 10.17 -9.75
N GLY A 324 16.26 10.71 -10.41
CA GLY A 324 17.48 11.17 -9.77
C GLY A 324 17.38 12.59 -9.21
N PRO A 325 18.47 13.14 -8.69
CA PRO A 325 18.52 14.53 -8.23
C PRO A 325 18.09 15.50 -9.32
N GLN A 326 17.36 16.55 -8.93
CA GLN A 326 17.03 17.65 -9.82
C GLN A 326 18.24 18.56 -10.08
N ASN A 327 18.24 19.20 -11.25
CA ASN A 327 19.24 20.22 -11.65
C ASN A 327 20.70 19.71 -11.63
N TYR A 328 20.92 18.45 -12.00
CA TYR A 328 22.28 17.97 -12.16
C TYR A 328 22.96 18.68 -13.32
N GLY A 329 24.07 19.42 -13.05
CA GLY A 329 24.72 20.31 -14.01
C GLY A 329 25.70 19.63 -14.98
N GLY A 330 26.12 18.37 -14.70
CA GLY A 330 27.03 17.62 -15.57
C GLY A 330 26.33 16.83 -16.66
N SER A 331 27.08 16.16 -17.54
CA SER A 331 26.49 15.26 -18.54
C SER A 331 25.80 14.04 -17.90
N MET A 332 24.84 13.41 -18.61
CA MET A 332 24.23 12.16 -18.13
C MET A 332 25.24 11.02 -18.00
N ARG A 333 26.30 11.03 -18.79
CA ARG A 333 27.44 10.11 -18.66
C ARG A 333 28.18 10.32 -17.34
N ASP A 334 28.46 11.59 -16.98
CA ASP A 334 29.10 11.93 -15.70
C ASP A 334 28.18 11.65 -14.52
N TYR A 335 26.87 11.88 -14.68
CA TYR A 335 25.88 11.51 -13.67
C TYR A 335 25.94 10.00 -13.32
N ILE A 336 25.98 9.13 -14.33
CA ILE A 336 26.12 7.69 -14.08
C ILE A 336 27.44 7.40 -13.39
N ARG A 337 28.55 7.93 -13.91
CA ARG A 337 29.90 7.62 -13.41
C ARG A 337 30.17 8.14 -12.00
N GLN A 338 29.79 9.40 -11.72
CA GLN A 338 30.23 10.11 -10.51
C GLN A 338 29.20 10.14 -9.40
N THR A 339 27.92 9.93 -9.72
CA THR A 339 26.81 10.05 -8.78
C THR A 339 26.08 8.73 -8.61
N TRP A 340 25.41 8.24 -9.64
CA TRP A 340 24.52 7.09 -9.53
C TRP A 340 25.26 5.77 -9.43
N GLY A 341 26.26 5.54 -10.28
CA GLY A 341 27.07 4.32 -10.31
C GLY A 341 28.45 4.45 -9.65
N ARG A 342 28.68 5.50 -8.83
CA ARG A 342 30.03 5.81 -8.27
C ARG A 342 30.69 4.65 -7.51
N ASN A 343 29.87 3.77 -6.91
CA ASN A 343 30.34 2.63 -6.13
C ASN A 343 30.27 1.30 -6.91
N ALA A 344 29.92 1.34 -8.21
CA ALA A 344 29.77 0.17 -9.06
C ALA A 344 30.93 0.04 -10.04
N GLN A 345 31.29 -1.19 -10.39
CA GLN A 345 32.18 -1.45 -11.51
C GLN A 345 31.39 -1.32 -12.81
N LEU A 346 31.51 -0.16 -13.46
CA LEU A 346 30.82 0.16 -14.70
C LEU A 346 31.55 -0.37 -15.92
N SER A 347 30.84 -0.97 -16.86
CA SER A 347 31.27 -1.29 -18.22
C SER A 347 30.34 -0.61 -19.23
N ASP A 348 30.76 -0.52 -20.48
CA ASP A 348 29.98 -0.01 -21.62
C ASP A 348 29.37 1.39 -21.38
N LEU A 349 30.05 2.23 -20.60
CA LEU A 349 29.58 3.59 -20.29
C LEU A 349 29.71 4.47 -21.53
N GLN A 350 28.60 4.89 -22.09
CA GLN A 350 28.52 5.69 -23.30
C GLN A 350 27.39 6.72 -23.25
N SER A 351 27.61 7.84 -23.93
CA SER A 351 26.55 8.82 -24.21
C SER A 351 25.68 8.30 -25.35
N ILE A 352 24.40 8.46 -25.20
CA ILE A 352 23.37 8.14 -26.21
C ILE A 352 22.38 9.30 -26.31
N GLU A 353 21.53 9.24 -27.31
CA GLU A 353 20.40 10.13 -27.45
C GLU A 353 19.09 9.29 -27.45
N VAL A 354 18.08 9.74 -26.73
CA VAL A 354 16.76 9.10 -26.67
C VAL A 354 15.70 10.12 -27.06
N ASN A 355 15.19 10.02 -28.30
CA ASN A 355 14.17 10.91 -28.87
C ASN A 355 14.51 12.42 -28.68
N GLY A 356 15.73 12.81 -29.00
CA GLY A 356 16.21 14.18 -28.89
C GLY A 356 16.63 14.59 -27.47
N LEU A 357 16.62 13.68 -26.50
CA LEU A 357 17.04 13.93 -25.12
C LEU A 357 18.46 13.41 -24.88
N GLU A 358 19.29 14.23 -24.22
CA GLU A 358 20.61 13.78 -23.75
C GLU A 358 20.43 12.61 -22.80
N ALA A 359 21.15 11.51 -23.04
CA ALA A 359 21.12 10.34 -22.22
C ALA A 359 22.47 9.63 -22.15
N ALA A 360 22.61 8.71 -21.24
CA ALA A 360 23.76 7.83 -21.14
C ALA A 360 23.32 6.44 -20.66
N THR A 361 24.10 5.43 -21.02
CA THR A 361 23.91 4.06 -20.56
C THR A 361 25.23 3.49 -20.03
N ALA A 362 25.12 2.54 -19.08
CA ALA A 362 26.22 1.74 -18.58
C ALA A 362 25.70 0.37 -18.13
N SER A 363 26.61 -0.60 -18.09
CA SER A 363 26.34 -1.93 -17.54
C SER A 363 27.12 -2.14 -16.25
N THR A 364 26.57 -2.93 -15.33
CA THR A 364 27.25 -3.39 -14.13
C THR A 364 26.67 -4.73 -13.68
N LYS A 365 27.29 -5.34 -12.68
CA LYS A 365 26.79 -6.56 -12.03
C LYS A 365 26.51 -6.30 -10.57
N GLY A 366 25.51 -6.98 -10.04
CA GLY A 366 25.16 -6.85 -8.64
C GLY A 366 24.40 -8.06 -8.11
N ARG A 367 24.12 -8.05 -6.81
CA ARG A 367 23.25 -9.06 -6.18
C ARG A 367 21.91 -8.45 -5.78
N VAL A 368 20.83 -9.06 -6.26
CA VAL A 368 19.45 -8.68 -5.89
C VAL A 368 18.78 -9.89 -5.26
N LYS A 369 18.34 -9.77 -4.01
CA LYS A 369 17.73 -10.87 -3.24
C LYS A 369 18.58 -12.16 -3.27
N GLY A 370 19.91 -12.02 -3.14
CA GLY A 370 20.85 -13.14 -3.14
C GLY A 370 21.25 -13.68 -4.52
N ARG A 371 20.60 -13.25 -5.61
CA ARG A 371 20.89 -13.69 -6.99
C ARG A 371 21.85 -12.74 -7.68
N SER A 372 22.78 -13.28 -8.47
CA SER A 372 23.66 -12.49 -9.32
C SER A 372 22.86 -11.99 -10.53
N MET A 373 22.90 -10.69 -10.79
CA MET A 373 22.16 -10.02 -11.85
C MET A 373 23.09 -9.17 -12.71
N ASP A 374 22.87 -9.19 -14.01
CA ASP A 374 23.35 -8.14 -14.90
C ASP A 374 22.41 -6.94 -14.77
N ILE A 375 22.97 -5.75 -14.64
CA ILE A 375 22.23 -4.51 -14.41
C ILE A 375 22.62 -3.50 -15.50
N GLN A 376 21.64 -3.03 -16.26
CA GLN A 376 21.84 -1.93 -17.19
C GLN A 376 21.24 -0.66 -16.61
N LEU A 377 22.00 0.42 -16.62
CA LEU A 377 21.62 1.75 -16.18
C LEU A 377 21.39 2.64 -17.39
N VAL A 378 20.31 3.40 -17.41
CA VAL A 378 20.06 4.45 -18.40
C VAL A 378 19.62 5.71 -17.65
N ALA A 379 20.36 6.80 -17.82
CA ALA A 379 20.00 8.13 -17.32
C ALA A 379 19.57 9.01 -18.49
N ILE A 380 18.46 9.72 -18.35
CA ILE A 380 17.89 10.58 -19.40
C ILE A 380 17.64 11.96 -18.79
N ARG A 381 18.09 13.01 -19.47
CA ARG A 381 17.83 14.39 -19.08
C ARG A 381 16.39 14.78 -19.45
N GLY A 382 15.64 15.17 -18.47
CA GLY A 382 14.30 15.69 -18.67
C GLY A 382 14.23 17.21 -18.72
N LYS A 383 13.05 17.74 -19.03
CA LYS A 383 12.76 19.17 -18.90
C LYS A 383 12.76 19.60 -17.42
N LYS A 384 12.85 20.90 -17.15
CA LYS A 384 12.84 21.49 -15.81
C LYS A 384 13.91 20.90 -14.86
N GLY A 385 15.04 20.46 -15.39
CA GLY A 385 16.14 19.91 -14.60
C GLY A 385 15.92 18.50 -14.06
N HIS A 386 14.91 17.78 -14.51
CA HIS A 386 14.69 16.40 -14.09
C HIS A 386 15.77 15.48 -14.64
N THR A 387 16.16 14.48 -13.85
CA THR A 387 16.97 13.34 -14.28
C THR A 387 16.14 12.09 -14.12
N PHE A 388 15.81 11.43 -15.23
CA PHE A 388 15.05 10.17 -15.23
C PHE A 388 16.01 8.99 -15.31
N ARG A 389 15.67 7.92 -14.60
CA ARG A 389 16.49 6.73 -14.52
C ARG A 389 15.69 5.48 -14.87
N LEU A 390 16.21 4.69 -15.80
CA LEU A 390 15.75 3.33 -16.05
C LEU A 390 16.85 2.36 -15.60
N THR A 391 16.46 1.37 -14.80
CA THR A 391 17.34 0.28 -14.37
C THR A 391 16.75 -1.04 -14.83
N PHE A 392 17.51 -1.80 -15.60
CA PHE A 392 17.08 -3.10 -16.11
C PHE A 392 17.85 -4.19 -15.38
N PHE A 393 17.15 -5.21 -14.92
CA PHE A 393 17.71 -6.34 -14.19
C PHE A 393 17.42 -7.64 -14.95
N SER A 394 18.44 -8.45 -15.13
CA SER A 394 18.30 -9.78 -15.71
C SER A 394 19.33 -10.75 -15.12
N GLU A 395 18.98 -12.01 -14.98
CA GLU A 395 19.96 -13.06 -14.73
C GLU A 395 20.88 -13.18 -15.97
N HIS A 396 22.18 -13.39 -15.78
CA HIS A 396 23.18 -13.40 -16.85
C HIS A 396 22.80 -14.28 -18.05
N ALA A 397 22.28 -15.47 -17.80
CA ALA A 397 21.84 -16.40 -18.84
C ALA A 397 20.70 -15.85 -19.74
N ASN A 398 19.96 -14.85 -19.28
CA ASN A 398 18.80 -14.30 -19.96
C ASN A 398 19.03 -12.92 -20.57
N THR A 399 20.14 -12.25 -20.22
CA THR A 399 20.45 -10.87 -20.63
C THR A 399 20.38 -10.69 -22.14
N LYS A 400 20.96 -11.61 -22.91
CA LYS A 400 20.99 -11.54 -24.38
C LYS A 400 19.58 -11.56 -24.99
N VAL A 401 18.68 -12.39 -24.47
CA VAL A 401 17.29 -12.52 -24.96
C VAL A 401 16.46 -11.27 -24.60
N LEU A 402 16.66 -10.73 -23.40
CA LEU A 402 15.89 -9.59 -22.89
C LEU A 402 16.39 -8.24 -23.43
N ASN A 403 17.64 -8.17 -23.90
CA ASN A 403 18.27 -6.91 -24.30
C ASN A 403 17.48 -6.14 -25.37
N GLN A 404 16.89 -6.82 -26.35
CA GLN A 404 16.08 -6.17 -27.38
C GLN A 404 14.85 -5.47 -26.77
N GLY A 405 14.18 -6.12 -25.80
CA GLY A 405 13.06 -5.55 -25.05
C GLY A 405 13.49 -4.32 -24.24
N PHE A 406 14.60 -4.43 -23.52
CA PHE A 406 15.17 -3.32 -22.73
C PHE A 406 15.54 -2.12 -23.59
N ARG A 407 16.16 -2.36 -24.75
CA ARG A 407 16.43 -1.29 -25.72
C ARG A 407 15.14 -0.64 -26.24
N ARG A 408 14.11 -1.42 -26.61
CA ARG A 408 12.82 -0.87 -27.02
C ARG A 408 12.22 0.00 -25.93
N THR A 409 12.24 -0.44 -24.67
CA THR A 409 11.77 0.38 -23.53
C THR A 409 12.58 1.68 -23.44
N THR A 410 13.91 1.64 -23.50
CA THR A 410 14.75 2.83 -23.44
C THR A 410 14.37 3.84 -24.54
N TYR A 411 14.24 3.38 -25.79
CA TYR A 411 13.95 4.26 -26.93
C TYR A 411 12.47 4.59 -27.11
N SER A 412 11.56 3.97 -26.33
CA SER A 412 10.15 4.39 -26.26
C SER A 412 9.97 5.62 -25.34
N PHE A 413 10.97 5.93 -24.49
CA PHE A 413 10.89 7.07 -23.59
C PHE A 413 10.87 8.38 -24.38
N ARG A 414 9.83 9.20 -24.17
CA ARG A 414 9.65 10.47 -24.90
C ARG A 414 8.73 11.43 -24.14
N HIS A 415 8.65 12.64 -24.63
CA HIS A 415 7.60 13.56 -24.25
C HIS A 415 6.27 13.19 -24.94
N MET A 416 5.17 13.41 -24.24
CA MET A 416 3.83 13.27 -24.80
C MET A 416 3.49 14.48 -25.70
N SER A 417 2.69 14.24 -26.74
CA SER A 417 2.01 15.29 -27.50
C SER A 417 0.91 15.95 -26.64
N THR A 418 0.45 17.12 -27.03
CA THR A 418 -0.66 17.82 -26.36
C THR A 418 -1.91 16.94 -26.33
N THR A 419 -2.25 16.30 -27.45
CA THR A 419 -3.40 15.40 -27.58
C THR A 419 -3.31 14.23 -26.59
N GLU A 420 -2.14 13.59 -26.47
CA GLU A 420 -1.94 12.49 -25.50
C GLU A 420 -2.10 12.96 -24.05
N GLN A 421 -1.63 14.17 -23.73
CA GLN A 421 -1.81 14.74 -22.40
C GLN A 421 -3.28 15.05 -22.08
N GLU A 422 -4.08 15.48 -23.06
CA GLU A 422 -5.51 15.75 -22.91
C GLU A 422 -6.32 14.47 -22.77
N GLN A 423 -5.93 13.41 -23.48
CA GLN A 423 -6.58 12.10 -23.43
C GLN A 423 -6.23 11.30 -22.16
N LEU A 424 -5.14 11.66 -21.49
CA LEU A 424 -4.69 10.97 -20.28
C LEU A 424 -5.57 11.36 -19.08
N LYS A 425 -6.65 10.61 -18.87
CA LYS A 425 -7.62 10.82 -17.79
C LYS A 425 -7.57 9.69 -16.77
N PRO A 426 -7.91 9.96 -15.47
CA PRO A 426 -8.04 8.92 -14.47
C PRO A 426 -9.26 8.04 -14.75
N LEU A 427 -9.14 6.76 -14.42
CA LEU A 427 -10.30 5.89 -14.25
C LEU A 427 -11.02 6.26 -12.95
N ARG A 428 -12.34 6.12 -12.95
CA ARG A 428 -13.18 6.46 -11.79
C ARG A 428 -14.17 5.36 -11.48
N ILE A 429 -14.52 5.24 -10.21
CA ILE A 429 -15.73 4.51 -9.82
C ILE A 429 -16.93 5.32 -10.32
N ARG A 430 -17.86 4.64 -11.00
CA ARG A 430 -19.15 5.19 -11.39
C ARG A 430 -20.26 4.25 -10.98
N LEU A 431 -21.42 4.81 -10.72
CA LEU A 431 -22.60 4.02 -10.41
C LEU A 431 -23.40 3.73 -11.70
N TYR A 432 -23.76 2.49 -11.86
CA TYR A 432 -24.62 2.02 -12.94
C TYR A 432 -25.86 1.35 -12.34
N ASN A 433 -27.03 1.75 -12.78
CA ASN A 433 -28.29 1.11 -12.36
C ASN A 433 -28.60 -0.04 -13.30
N VAL A 434 -28.67 -1.26 -12.74
CA VAL A 434 -28.95 -2.50 -13.46
C VAL A 434 -30.30 -2.42 -14.16
N LYS A 435 -30.32 -2.71 -15.46
CA LYS A 435 -31.51 -2.69 -16.31
C LYS A 435 -31.97 -4.10 -16.64
N LYS A 436 -33.20 -4.21 -17.11
CA LYS A 436 -33.75 -5.48 -17.61
C LYS A 436 -32.91 -5.99 -18.79
N GLY A 437 -32.42 -7.21 -18.67
CA GLY A 437 -31.56 -7.87 -19.68
C GLY A 437 -30.08 -7.68 -19.48
N ASP A 438 -29.65 -6.92 -18.48
CA ASP A 438 -28.24 -6.83 -18.09
C ASP A 438 -27.75 -8.16 -17.50
N THR A 439 -26.50 -8.48 -17.82
CA THR A 439 -25.76 -9.60 -17.22
C THR A 439 -24.42 -9.07 -16.70
N ILE A 440 -23.79 -9.82 -15.81
CA ILE A 440 -22.42 -9.52 -15.34
C ILE A 440 -21.49 -9.27 -16.53
N GLU A 441 -21.59 -10.10 -17.56
CA GLU A 441 -20.77 -10.01 -18.75
C GLU A 441 -21.03 -8.73 -19.54
N SER A 442 -22.30 -8.35 -19.76
CA SER A 442 -22.65 -7.15 -20.53
C SER A 442 -22.17 -5.88 -19.82
N ILE A 443 -22.37 -5.78 -18.50
CA ILE A 443 -21.95 -4.62 -17.72
C ILE A 443 -20.41 -4.57 -17.65
N SER A 444 -19.75 -5.71 -17.41
CA SER A 444 -18.28 -5.75 -17.34
C SER A 444 -17.61 -5.31 -18.65
N LYS A 445 -18.20 -5.66 -19.81
CA LYS A 445 -17.71 -5.22 -21.13
C LYS A 445 -17.82 -3.71 -21.36
N SER A 446 -18.72 -3.03 -20.66
CA SER A 446 -18.87 -1.56 -20.75
C SER A 446 -17.86 -0.79 -19.90
N MET A 447 -17.09 -1.46 -19.07
CA MET A 447 -16.03 -0.82 -18.25
C MET A 447 -14.81 -0.49 -19.11
N ASP A 448 -14.12 0.60 -18.77
CA ASP A 448 -12.85 1.01 -19.41
C ASP A 448 -11.64 0.23 -18.85
N VAL A 449 -11.84 -1.02 -18.42
CA VAL A 449 -10.81 -1.97 -17.94
C VAL A 449 -11.03 -3.30 -18.62
N HIS A 450 -10.06 -3.74 -19.43
CA HIS A 450 -10.25 -4.93 -20.26
C HIS A 450 -9.73 -6.23 -19.63
N LYS A 451 -8.58 -6.15 -18.92
CA LYS A 451 -8.02 -7.33 -18.25
C LYS A 451 -8.88 -7.74 -17.05
N PHE A 452 -9.39 -8.96 -17.06
CA PHE A 452 -10.22 -9.51 -15.98
C PHE A 452 -11.42 -8.64 -15.61
N ALA A 453 -12.09 -8.07 -16.60
CA ALA A 453 -13.22 -7.16 -16.40
C ALA A 453 -14.34 -7.80 -15.57
N ILE A 454 -14.70 -9.06 -15.85
CA ILE A 454 -15.71 -9.82 -15.11
C ILE A 454 -15.28 -10.02 -13.64
N ASP A 455 -14.04 -10.51 -13.42
CA ASP A 455 -13.55 -10.74 -12.06
C ASP A 455 -13.51 -9.44 -11.25
N ARG A 456 -13.10 -8.32 -11.88
CA ARG A 456 -13.10 -6.99 -11.25
C ARG A 456 -14.50 -6.51 -10.91
N PHE A 457 -15.44 -6.64 -11.83
CA PHE A 457 -16.83 -6.26 -11.60
C PHE A 457 -17.44 -7.05 -10.43
N LYS A 458 -17.25 -8.37 -10.43
CA LYS A 458 -17.68 -9.25 -9.35
C LYS A 458 -17.07 -8.84 -8.01
N LEU A 459 -15.75 -8.65 -7.97
CA LEU A 459 -15.03 -8.24 -6.77
C LEU A 459 -15.53 -6.90 -6.23
N LEU A 460 -15.66 -5.89 -7.08
CA LEU A 460 -16.11 -4.56 -6.65
C LEU A 460 -17.50 -4.58 -6.02
N ASN A 461 -18.38 -5.45 -6.50
CA ASN A 461 -19.80 -5.47 -6.13
C ASN A 461 -20.21 -6.65 -5.23
N GLY A 462 -19.27 -7.52 -4.83
CA GLY A 462 -19.58 -8.71 -4.02
C GLY A 462 -20.55 -9.67 -4.71
N ILE A 463 -20.45 -9.80 -6.03
CA ILE A 463 -21.37 -10.58 -6.86
C ILE A 463 -20.68 -11.86 -7.31
N ASP A 464 -21.25 -13.00 -6.96
CA ASP A 464 -20.71 -14.31 -7.36
C ASP A 464 -21.36 -14.85 -8.63
N LYS A 465 -22.67 -14.65 -8.78
CA LYS A 465 -23.49 -15.23 -9.85
C LYS A 465 -24.38 -14.18 -10.50
N ASP A 466 -24.76 -14.39 -11.76
CA ASP A 466 -25.67 -13.48 -12.50
C ASP A 466 -27.03 -13.30 -11.81
N LEU A 467 -27.47 -14.28 -11.04
CA LEU A 467 -28.70 -14.21 -10.25
C LEU A 467 -28.66 -13.15 -9.13
N ASP A 468 -27.47 -12.66 -8.79
CA ASP A 468 -27.28 -11.66 -7.75
C ASP A 468 -27.53 -10.22 -8.27
N LEU A 469 -27.76 -10.04 -9.60
CA LEU A 469 -28.10 -8.76 -10.18
C LEU A 469 -29.61 -8.48 -10.05
N VAL A 470 -29.94 -7.41 -9.33
CA VAL A 470 -31.32 -6.96 -9.16
C VAL A 470 -31.61 -5.74 -10.02
N ILE A 471 -32.67 -5.76 -10.82
CA ILE A 471 -33.08 -4.62 -11.65
C ILE A 471 -33.30 -3.39 -10.76
N GLY A 472 -32.68 -2.26 -11.15
CA GLY A 472 -32.71 -1.01 -10.39
C GLY A 472 -31.63 -0.89 -9.33
N GLN A 473 -30.90 -1.97 -9.03
CA GLN A 473 -29.76 -1.91 -8.11
C GLN A 473 -28.62 -1.06 -8.69
N SER A 474 -28.04 -0.22 -7.86
CA SER A 474 -26.80 0.50 -8.19
C SER A 474 -25.60 -0.41 -8.00
N VAL A 475 -24.76 -0.53 -9.03
CA VAL A 475 -23.49 -1.28 -9.01
C VAL A 475 -22.34 -0.37 -9.39
N LYS A 476 -21.16 -0.66 -8.86
CA LYS A 476 -19.91 0.04 -9.20
C LYS A 476 -19.39 -0.46 -10.55
N ILE A 477 -19.06 0.48 -11.42
CA ILE A 477 -18.33 0.23 -12.67
C ILE A 477 -17.06 1.11 -12.69
N ILE A 478 -16.12 0.77 -13.55
CA ILE A 478 -14.88 1.55 -13.74
C ILE A 478 -14.99 2.24 -15.12
N SER A 479 -14.90 3.56 -15.14
CA SER A 479 -15.02 4.35 -16.37
C SER A 479 -14.04 5.53 -16.42
N LEU A 480 -13.70 5.95 -17.63
CA LEU A 480 -12.93 7.18 -17.94
C LEU A 480 -13.79 8.46 -17.90
N GLN A 481 -15.10 8.33 -17.85
CA GLN A 481 -16.06 9.45 -17.92
C GLN A 481 -16.38 10.01 -16.54
#